data_577d5ca732170b28f606e35881b982e8
#
_entry.id   577d5ca732170b28f606e35881b982e8
#
_cell.length_a   1.000
_cell.length_b   1.000
_cell.length_c   1.000
_cell.angle_alpha   90.00
_cell.angle_beta   90.00
_cell.angle_gamma   90.00
#
_symmetry.space_group_name_H-M   'P 1'
#
loop_
_entity.id
_entity.type
_entity.pdbx_description
1 polymer ?
#
loop_
_entity_poly.entity_id
_entity_poly.type
_entity_poly.pdbx_seq_one_letter_code
_entity_poly.pdbx_strand_id
1 'polypeptide(L)'
;MLPLVGVNILGGALMHLLTKKLINQFPKRYETDGLPKDQIPIIAKFFTPWSNCTWYATEFFPIDQLFFGFCHLGFDDCAELGYFSLHDLQSLKGPFGLRVERDQHFNASLDEVMSFKKR
;
A
#
# COMPACT_ATOMS: atom_id res chain seq x y z
N MET A 1 -9.00 16.53 11.01
CA MET A 1 -8.66 16.20 10.63
C MET A 1 -8.17 16.10 10.32
N LEU A 2 -7.83 16.22 10.25
CA LEU A 2 -7.30 15.98 9.75
C LEU A 2 -6.79 15.77 9.43
N PRO A 3 -6.61 15.60 9.69
CA PRO A 3 -5.99 15.36 9.08
C PRO A 3 -5.78 15.09 8.26
N LEU A 4 -5.93 14.94 8.07
CA LEU A 4 -5.53 14.73 7.21
C LEU A 4 -5.36 15.35 6.54
N VAL A 5 -5.51 15.74 7.04
CA VAL A 5 -5.37 16.16 6.50
C VAL A 5 -4.64 16.55 6.20
N GLY A 6 -4.35 16.68 6.52
CA GLY A 6 -3.50 17.16 6.05
C GLY A 6 -3.00 16.82 5.33
N VAL A 7 -3.09 16.52 5.22
CA VAL A 7 -2.62 16.29 4.50
C VAL A 7 -2.68 16.74 3.37
N ASN A 8 -2.96 16.85 3.02
CA ASN A 8 -3.08 17.06 1.88
C ASN A 8 -2.79 18.10 1.17
N ILE A 9 -2.90 18.58 1.58
CA ILE A 9 -2.74 19.79 1.21
C ILE A 9 -1.49 20.15 0.62
N LEU A 10 -0.48 19.51 1.02
CA LEU A 10 0.84 19.80 0.60
C LEU A 10 1.08 19.48 -0.83
N GLY A 11 0.08 19.08 -1.52
CA GLY A 11 0.22 18.84 -2.90
C GLY A 11 -0.53 17.63 -3.33
N GLY A 12 -0.86 17.60 -4.57
CA GLY A 12 -1.66 16.54 -5.12
C GLY A 12 -1.02 15.17 -4.99
N ALA A 13 0.30 15.10 -4.95
CA ALA A 13 0.99 13.82 -4.86
C ALA A 13 0.59 13.02 -3.63
N LEU A 14 0.38 13.70 -2.50
CA LEU A 14 0.00 13.02 -1.27
C LEU A 14 -1.43 12.49 -1.35
N MET A 15 -2.29 13.19 -2.07
CA MET A 15 -3.68 12.79 -2.20
C MET A 15 -3.84 11.54 -3.05
N HIS A 16 -2.88 11.26 -3.93
CA HIS A 16 -2.98 10.12 -4.83
C HIS A 16 -2.79 8.80 -4.12
N LEU A 17 -2.01 8.76 -3.05
CA LEU A 17 -1.72 7.51 -2.39
C LEU A 17 -2.91 7.00 -1.60
N LEU A 18 -3.67 7.91 -0.99
CA LEU A 18 -4.74 7.49 -0.12
C LEU A 18 -5.87 8.49 -0.19
N THR A 19 -7.05 8.02 -0.52
CA THR A 19 -8.25 8.84 -0.55
C THR A 19 -9.19 8.37 0.54
N LYS A 20 -10.13 9.22 0.92
CA LYS A 20 -11.13 8.86 1.92
C LYS A 20 -11.94 7.65 1.46
N LYS A 21 -12.26 7.60 0.18
CA LYS A 21 -12.99 6.47 -0.37
C LYS A 21 -12.19 5.17 -0.22
N LEU A 22 -10.88 5.23 -0.47
CA LEU A 22 -10.02 4.06 -0.35
C LEU A 22 -9.89 3.63 1.11
N ILE A 23 -9.74 4.58 2.02
CA ILE A 23 -9.66 4.27 3.44
C ILE A 23 -10.87 3.46 3.88
N ASN A 24 -12.05 3.82 3.39
CA ASN A 24 -13.28 3.14 3.75
C ASN A 24 -13.39 1.73 3.19
N GLN A 25 -12.54 1.37 2.21
CA GLN A 25 -12.55 0.04 1.63
C GLN A 25 -11.71 -0.94 2.44
N PHE A 26 -10.84 -0.45 3.31
CA PHE A 26 -10.03 -1.35 4.13
C PHE A 26 -10.89 -2.04 5.17
N PRO A 27 -10.61 -3.32 5.46
CA PRO A 27 -11.34 -4.04 6.51
C PRO A 27 -11.07 -3.42 7.87
N LYS A 28 -11.98 -3.64 8.78
CA LYS A 28 -11.78 -3.23 10.17
C LYS A 28 -10.73 -4.12 10.81
N ARG A 29 -10.15 -3.62 11.91
CA ARG A 29 -9.10 -4.35 12.62
C ARG A 29 -9.58 -5.76 12.96
N TYR A 30 -8.72 -6.73 12.68
CA TYR A 30 -8.96 -8.16 12.91
C TYR A 30 -10.01 -8.79 12.02
N GLU A 31 -10.62 -8.04 11.12
CA GLU A 31 -11.69 -8.57 10.27
C GLU A 31 -11.20 -9.67 9.34
N THR A 32 -9.93 -9.61 8.92
CA THR A 32 -9.35 -10.62 8.04
C THR A 32 -8.58 -11.70 8.78
N ASP A 33 -8.53 -11.64 10.10
CA ASP A 33 -7.80 -12.63 10.89
C ASP A 33 -8.40 -14.01 10.69
N GLY A 34 -7.53 -14.98 10.42
CA GLY A 34 -7.96 -16.35 10.23
C GLY A 34 -8.48 -16.66 8.83
N LEU A 35 -8.59 -15.67 7.96
CA LEU A 35 -9.01 -15.94 6.58
C LEU A 35 -7.85 -16.51 5.76
N PRO A 36 -8.14 -17.45 4.86
CA PRO A 36 -7.13 -17.91 3.90
C PRO A 36 -6.66 -16.76 3.02
N LYS A 37 -5.42 -16.83 2.58
CA LYS A 37 -4.83 -15.74 1.78
C LYS A 37 -5.57 -15.47 0.49
N ASP A 38 -6.18 -16.50 -0.10
CA ASP A 38 -6.95 -16.32 -1.34
C ASP A 38 -8.26 -15.58 -1.11
N GLN A 39 -8.66 -15.38 0.14
CA GLN A 39 -9.87 -14.62 0.50
C GLN A 39 -9.54 -13.24 1.06
N ILE A 40 -8.27 -12.85 1.09
CA ILE A 40 -7.87 -11.53 1.54
C ILE A 40 -7.57 -10.66 0.32
N PRO A 41 -8.41 -9.66 0.04
CA PRO A 41 -8.18 -8.83 -1.13
C PRO A 41 -7.07 -7.81 -0.88
N ILE A 42 -6.35 -7.48 -1.94
CA ILE A 42 -5.44 -6.34 -1.93
C ILE A 42 -6.30 -5.10 -2.13
N ILE A 43 -6.28 -4.21 -1.17
CA ILE A 43 -7.09 -2.98 -1.23
C ILE A 43 -6.35 -1.89 -1.99
N ALA A 44 -5.03 -1.82 -1.84
CA ALA A 44 -4.24 -0.81 -2.54
C ALA A 44 -2.88 -1.37 -2.93
N LYS A 45 -2.42 -0.99 -4.11
CA LYS A 45 -1.08 -1.34 -4.60
C LYS A 45 -0.32 -0.04 -4.80
N PHE A 46 0.82 0.10 -4.14
CA PHE A 46 1.72 1.23 -4.30
C PHE A 46 3.00 0.77 -4.96
N PHE A 47 3.62 1.61 -5.76
CA PHE A 47 4.84 1.23 -6.44
C PHE A 47 5.73 2.44 -6.72
N THR A 48 7.01 2.16 -6.95
CA THR A 48 7.97 3.19 -7.35
C THR A 48 8.11 3.14 -8.87
N PRO A 49 7.69 4.19 -9.61
CA PRO A 49 7.79 4.16 -11.06
C PRO A 49 9.23 4.15 -11.59
N TRP A 50 10.20 4.44 -10.74
CA TRP A 50 11.61 4.45 -11.15
C TRP A 50 12.36 3.18 -10.73
N SER A 51 11.70 2.24 -10.09
CA SER A 51 12.36 1.01 -9.63
C SER A 51 11.33 -0.11 -9.51
N ASN A 52 11.72 -1.20 -8.86
CA ASN A 52 10.87 -2.39 -8.78
C ASN A 52 10.21 -2.60 -7.43
N CYS A 53 10.14 -1.56 -6.60
CA CYS A 53 9.53 -1.71 -5.30
C CYS A 53 8.01 -1.63 -5.39
N THR A 54 7.32 -2.54 -4.72
CA THR A 54 5.86 -2.60 -4.72
C THR A 54 5.36 -2.98 -3.32
N TRP A 55 4.30 -2.33 -2.89
CA TRP A 55 3.65 -2.60 -1.61
C TRP A 55 2.18 -2.90 -1.87
N TYR A 56 1.71 -4.07 -1.39
CA TYR A 56 0.33 -4.51 -1.56
C TYR A 56 -0.35 -4.46 -0.20
N ALA A 57 -1.22 -3.47 0.00
CA ALA A 57 -1.85 -3.24 1.29
C ALA A 57 -3.14 -4.02 1.44
N THR A 58 -3.26 -4.76 2.53
CA THR A 58 -4.49 -5.47 2.89
C THR A 58 -5.23 -4.80 4.04
N GLU A 59 -4.51 -4.06 4.90
CA GLU A 59 -5.07 -3.38 6.05
C GLU A 59 -4.48 -2.00 6.20
N PHE A 60 -5.23 -1.09 6.81
CA PHE A 60 -4.76 0.25 7.13
C PHE A 60 -5.27 0.65 8.51
N PHE A 61 -4.37 1.15 9.33
CA PHE A 61 -4.65 1.60 10.69
C PHE A 61 -4.55 3.12 10.73
N PRO A 62 -5.70 3.83 10.73
CA PRO A 62 -5.69 5.28 10.55
C PRO A 62 -4.94 6.07 11.62
N ILE A 63 -5.01 5.63 12.88
CA ILE A 63 -4.37 6.37 13.97
C ILE A 63 -2.87 6.42 13.78
N ASP A 64 -2.28 5.28 13.45
CA ASP A 64 -0.83 5.19 13.25
C ASP A 64 -0.43 5.46 11.80
N GLN A 65 -1.39 5.58 10.91
CA GLN A 65 -1.18 5.70 9.46
C GLN A 65 -0.25 4.60 8.95
N LEU A 66 -0.56 3.38 9.36
CA LEU A 66 0.25 2.22 9.09
C LEU A 66 -0.54 1.21 8.28
N PHE A 67 0.11 0.66 7.25
CA PHE A 67 -0.46 -0.41 6.45
C PHE A 67 0.10 -1.75 6.89
N PHE A 68 -0.65 -2.80 6.63
CA PHE A 68 -0.13 -4.16 6.65
C PHE A 68 -0.37 -4.78 5.29
N GLY A 69 0.60 -5.56 4.82
CA GLY A 69 0.45 -6.24 3.55
C GLY A 69 1.75 -6.89 3.08
N PHE A 70 1.82 -7.14 1.79
CA PHE A 70 2.96 -7.81 1.19
C PHE A 70 3.86 -6.77 0.52
N CYS A 71 5.14 -6.80 0.89
CA CYS A 71 6.13 -5.85 0.37
C CYS A 71 7.12 -6.59 -0.51
N HIS A 72 7.26 -6.14 -1.75
CA HIS A 72 8.24 -6.70 -2.67
C HIS A 72 9.19 -5.57 -3.08
N LEU A 73 10.42 -5.62 -2.59
CA LEU A 73 11.38 -4.53 -2.75
C LEU A 73 12.37 -4.77 -3.89
N GLY A 74 11.90 -5.40 -4.95
CA GLY A 74 12.69 -5.57 -6.17
C GLY A 74 13.35 -6.92 -6.33
N PHE A 75 13.48 -7.68 -5.24
CA PHE A 75 14.09 -9.00 -5.26
C PHE A 75 13.19 -9.96 -4.48
N ASP A 76 13.11 -11.20 -4.95
CA ASP A 76 12.29 -12.19 -4.27
C ASP A 76 12.73 -12.42 -2.82
N ASP A 77 14.02 -12.29 -2.55
CA ASP A 77 14.55 -12.44 -1.19
C ASP A 77 14.09 -11.33 -0.26
N CYS A 78 13.61 -10.23 -0.82
CA CYS A 78 13.12 -9.09 -0.05
C CYS A 78 11.59 -8.98 -0.10
N ALA A 79 10.92 -10.08 -0.42
CA ALA A 79 9.47 -10.11 -0.54
C ALA A 79 8.89 -10.79 0.70
N GLU A 80 8.16 -10.02 1.53
CA GLU A 80 7.60 -10.56 2.77
C GLU A 80 6.39 -9.76 3.24
N LEU A 81 5.61 -10.39 4.10
CA LEU A 81 4.52 -9.70 4.78
C LEU A 81 5.09 -8.81 5.87
N GLY A 82 4.51 -7.64 6.05
CA GLY A 82 4.95 -6.72 7.07
C GLY A 82 4.19 -5.43 7.09
N TYR A 83 4.63 -4.54 7.98
CA TYR A 83 4.03 -3.22 8.13
C TYR A 83 4.84 -2.20 7.36
N PHE A 84 4.15 -1.18 6.84
CA PHE A 84 4.80 -0.06 6.19
C PHE A 84 3.94 1.18 6.40
N SER A 85 4.58 2.33 6.54
CA SER A 85 3.87 3.54 6.91
C SER A 85 3.53 4.40 5.71
N LEU A 86 2.41 5.09 5.80
CA LEU A 86 2.03 6.06 4.78
C LEU A 86 3.09 7.16 4.67
N HIS A 87 3.62 7.60 5.82
CA HIS A 87 4.65 8.64 5.85
C HIS A 87 5.89 8.20 5.05
N ASP A 88 6.33 6.97 5.24
CA ASP A 88 7.50 6.46 4.52
C ASP A 88 7.25 6.45 3.02
N LEU A 89 6.09 6.00 2.59
CA LEU A 89 5.77 5.98 1.16
C LEU A 89 5.74 7.39 0.58
N GLN A 90 5.18 8.34 1.31
CA GLN A 90 5.09 9.72 0.86
C GLN A 90 6.46 10.41 0.82
N SER A 91 7.40 9.92 1.63
CA SER A 91 8.73 10.52 1.74
C SER A 91 9.70 10.04 0.68
N LEU A 92 9.43 8.92 0.03
CA LEU A 92 10.31 8.40 -1.00
C LEU A 92 10.32 9.31 -2.21
N LYS A 93 11.53 9.60 -2.70
CA LYS A 93 11.73 10.46 -3.86
C LYS A 93 12.61 9.75 -4.87
N GLY A 94 12.18 9.78 -6.12
CA GLY A 94 12.96 9.26 -7.22
C GLY A 94 13.55 10.37 -8.06
N PRO A 95 14.22 9.99 -9.15
CA PRO A 95 14.78 10.99 -10.06
C PRO A 95 13.68 11.80 -10.72
N PHE A 96 14.00 13.03 -11.12
CA PHE A 96 13.09 13.92 -11.83
C PHE A 96 11.81 14.24 -11.07
N GLY A 97 11.86 14.20 -9.73
CA GLY A 97 10.70 14.51 -8.92
C GLY A 97 9.66 13.40 -8.83
N LEU A 98 10.02 12.21 -9.29
CA LEU A 98 9.08 11.07 -9.22
C LEU A 98 8.81 10.69 -7.77
N ARG A 99 7.59 10.22 -7.54
CA ARG A 99 7.13 9.79 -6.23
C ARG A 99 6.48 8.42 -6.32
N VAL A 100 6.26 7.79 -5.19
CA VAL A 100 5.48 6.56 -5.12
C VAL A 100 4.08 6.85 -5.67
N GLU A 101 3.57 5.91 -6.45
CA GLU A 101 2.24 6.02 -7.05
C GLU A 101 1.36 4.85 -6.65
N ARG A 102 0.06 5.02 -6.81
CA ARG A 102 -0.90 3.97 -6.57
C ARG A 102 -1.47 3.48 -7.89
N ASP A 103 -1.52 2.15 -8.06
CA ASP A 103 -2.16 1.53 -9.21
C ASP A 103 -3.67 1.49 -8.93
N GLN A 104 -4.42 2.35 -9.61
CA GLN A 104 -5.85 2.52 -9.33
C GLN A 104 -6.71 1.41 -9.93
N HIS A 105 -6.12 0.55 -10.74
CA HIS A 105 -6.85 -0.50 -11.45
C HIS A 105 -6.45 -1.90 -11.02
N PHE A 106 -5.66 -2.02 -9.97
CA PHE A 106 -5.18 -3.31 -9.51
C PHE A 106 -6.28 -4.07 -8.76
N ASN A 107 -6.37 -5.36 -9.03
CA ASN A 107 -7.35 -6.22 -8.36
C ASN A 107 -6.76 -7.62 -8.25
N ALA A 108 -6.52 -8.07 -7.04
CA ALA A 108 -5.98 -9.40 -6.76
C ALA A 108 -6.14 -9.73 -5.30
N SER A 109 -5.99 -11.02 -4.97
CA SER A 109 -5.94 -11.47 -3.59
C SER A 109 -4.50 -11.46 -3.09
N LEU A 110 -4.34 -11.56 -1.77
CA LEU A 110 -3.02 -11.68 -1.16
C LEU A 110 -2.28 -12.90 -1.68
N ASP A 111 -2.98 -14.02 -1.83
CA ASP A 111 -2.38 -15.25 -2.33
C ASP A 111 -1.82 -15.06 -3.75
N GLU A 112 -2.57 -14.37 -4.59
CA GLU A 112 -2.13 -14.13 -5.96
C GLU A 112 -0.83 -13.33 -6.00
N VAL A 113 -0.75 -12.23 -5.24
CA VAL A 113 0.46 -11.39 -5.29
C VAL A 113 1.66 -12.09 -4.65
N MET A 114 1.44 -12.91 -3.63
CA MET A 114 2.54 -13.66 -3.03
C MET A 114 3.06 -14.73 -3.98
N SER A 115 2.24 -15.20 -4.88
CA SER A 115 2.66 -16.18 -5.90
C SER A 115 3.49 -15.54 -7.01
N PHE A 116 3.36 -14.25 -7.22
CA PHE A 116 4.11 -13.57 -8.29
C PHE A 116 5.61 -13.66 -8.09
N LYS A 117 6.07 -13.71 -6.86
CA LYS A 117 7.51 -13.77 -6.58
C LYS A 117 8.16 -15.07 -7.04
N LYS A 118 7.34 -16.08 -7.35
CA LYS A 118 7.84 -17.38 -7.78
C LYS A 118 8.13 -17.44 -9.28
N ARG A 119 7.84 -16.38 -9.99
CA ARG A 119 8.01 -16.35 -11.44
C ARG A 119 9.41 -15.85 -11.85
#